data_4eac83c9d4d5362f6af98771aa6bddd5
#
_entry.id   4eac83c9d4d5362f6af98771aa6bddd5
#
_cell.length_a   1.000
_cell.length_b   1.000
_cell.length_c   1.000
_cell.angle_alpha   90.00
_cell.angle_beta   90.00
_cell.angle_gamma   90.00
#
_symmetry.space_group_name_H-M   'P 1'
#
loop_
_entity.id
_entity.type
_entity.pdbx_description
1 polymer ?
#
loop_
_entity_poly.entity_id
_entity_poly.type
_entity_poly.pdbx_seq_one_letter_code
_entity_poly.pdbx_strand_id
1 'polypeptide(L)'
;MIEERKKIEIEYYNKQAEEWLKEKFEKDWKTDFEGFSPTLLSSFKFCYKILGENCQNKKILDYGCGNGIHSVFPAKIGAEKVTGIDLSESQLKIAKERAKRENIDRQTEYLVMDCEKMDFPENSFDIIFDGGTFSSLDLNKALPELARILKPEGFLVGIETFGHNPFTNLKRKINKITGKRTGWAAEHILKMEDLGQAKNYFDKIEAKFFHFISWLAFPFLSRPGGKFLLKILEAIDSVFLRVPFLRKYGFKVVFIFSKPKK
;
A
#
# COMPACT_ATOMS: atom_id res chain seq x y z
N MET A 1 10.86 10.61 -21.53
CA MET A 1 11.25 11.63 -20.54
C MET A 1 10.35 11.43 -19.32
N ILE A 2 10.91 11.32 -18.09
CA ILE A 2 10.13 11.15 -16.85
C ILE A 2 9.43 12.48 -16.53
N GLU A 3 8.13 12.40 -16.19
CA GLU A 3 7.32 13.57 -15.81
C GLU A 3 7.89 14.25 -14.56
N GLU A 4 7.76 15.58 -14.46
CA GLU A 4 8.37 16.38 -13.36
C GLU A 4 7.84 15.93 -11.97
N ARG A 5 6.54 15.61 -11.84
CA ARG A 5 5.99 15.10 -10.59
C ARG A 5 6.65 13.79 -10.12
N LYS A 6 6.98 12.89 -11.07
CA LYS A 6 7.65 11.62 -10.74
C LYS A 6 9.08 11.84 -10.26
N LYS A 7 9.79 12.83 -10.82
CA LYS A 7 11.12 13.20 -10.32
C LYS A 7 11.07 13.65 -8.87
N ILE A 8 10.09 14.49 -8.52
CA ILE A 8 9.88 14.97 -7.15
C ILE A 8 9.58 13.79 -6.20
N GLU A 9 8.72 12.84 -6.62
CA GLU A 9 8.44 11.63 -5.84
C GLU A 9 9.71 10.78 -5.66
N ILE A 10 10.48 10.54 -6.73
CA ILE A 10 11.74 9.78 -6.69
C ILE A 10 12.72 10.42 -5.70
N GLU A 11 12.95 11.73 -5.80
CA GLU A 11 13.86 12.45 -4.92
C GLU A 11 13.42 12.36 -3.45
N TYR A 12 12.13 12.55 -3.21
CA TYR A 12 11.55 12.45 -1.86
C TYR A 12 11.76 11.06 -1.26
N TYR A 13 11.42 9.99 -1.99
CA TYR A 13 11.54 8.62 -1.50
C TYR A 13 13.00 8.14 -1.43
N ASN A 14 13.87 8.58 -2.33
CA ASN A 14 15.31 8.31 -2.24
C ASN A 14 15.90 8.92 -0.97
N LYS A 15 15.62 10.20 -0.70
CA LYS A 15 16.07 10.86 0.52
C LYS A 15 15.58 10.17 1.78
N GLN A 16 14.30 9.82 1.83
CA GLN A 16 13.70 9.10 2.95
C GLN A 16 14.38 7.74 3.18
N ALA A 17 14.65 6.99 2.10
CA ALA A 17 15.32 5.71 2.16
C ALA A 17 16.77 5.84 2.68
N GLU A 18 17.52 6.84 2.21
CA GLU A 18 18.90 7.07 2.65
C GLU A 18 18.99 7.46 4.13
N GLU A 19 18.08 8.32 4.59
CA GLU A 19 17.98 8.68 6.02
C GLU A 19 17.65 7.44 6.87
N TRP A 20 16.72 6.62 6.39
CA TRP A 20 16.29 5.42 7.12
C TRP A 20 17.39 4.34 7.16
N LEU A 21 18.15 4.15 6.09
CA LEU A 21 19.31 3.27 6.05
C LEU A 21 20.37 3.66 7.09
N LYS A 22 20.63 4.95 7.22
CA LYS A 22 21.65 5.48 8.17
C LYS A 22 21.23 5.33 9.62
N GLU A 23 19.95 5.53 9.93
CA GLU A 23 19.51 5.75 11.31
C GLU A 23 18.73 4.58 11.92
N LYS A 24 17.95 3.87 11.11
CA LYS A 24 16.89 2.99 11.61
C LYS A 24 16.95 1.55 11.11
N PHE A 25 17.46 1.30 9.91
CA PHE A 25 17.35 -0.01 9.29
C PHE A 25 17.96 -1.14 10.12
N GLU A 26 19.11 -0.89 10.74
CA GLU A 26 19.76 -1.91 11.60
C GLU A 26 18.96 -2.18 12.88
N LYS A 27 18.23 -1.21 13.38
CA LYS A 27 17.47 -1.31 14.63
C LYS A 27 16.06 -1.87 14.42
N ASP A 28 15.42 -1.52 13.31
CA ASP A 28 13.98 -1.77 13.12
C ASP A 28 13.59 -2.10 11.67
N TRP A 29 14.37 -2.97 11.04
CA TRP A 29 14.15 -3.40 9.66
C TRP A 29 12.83 -4.18 9.42
N LYS A 30 12.12 -4.55 10.50
CA LYS A 30 10.81 -5.26 10.43
C LYS A 30 9.61 -4.33 10.40
N THR A 31 9.82 -3.03 10.40
CA THR A 31 8.74 -2.05 10.31
C THR A 31 8.80 -1.25 9.01
N ASP A 32 7.72 -0.51 8.72
CA ASP A 32 7.70 0.50 7.67
C ASP A 32 8.41 1.79 8.10
N PHE A 33 8.42 2.81 7.23
CA PHE A 33 9.01 4.10 7.53
C PHE A 33 8.29 4.88 8.66
N GLU A 34 7.04 4.55 8.95
CA GLU A 34 6.26 5.12 10.04
C GLU A 34 6.50 4.36 11.37
N GLY A 35 7.30 3.29 11.34
CA GLY A 35 7.57 2.44 12.50
C GLY A 35 6.44 1.45 12.81
N PHE A 36 5.60 1.14 11.83
CA PHE A 36 4.52 0.18 12.00
C PHE A 36 4.90 -1.21 11.50
N SER A 37 4.63 -2.22 12.32
CA SER A 37 4.62 -3.60 11.83
C SER A 37 3.40 -3.81 10.91
N PRO A 38 3.57 -4.47 9.77
CA PRO A 38 2.46 -4.77 8.85
C PRO A 38 1.27 -5.48 9.50
N THR A 39 1.49 -6.16 10.63
CA THR A 39 0.43 -6.89 11.35
C THR A 39 -0.17 -6.12 12.53
N LEU A 40 0.16 -4.86 12.72
CA LEU A 40 -0.31 -4.09 13.87
C LEU A 40 -1.78 -3.65 13.70
N LEU A 41 -2.11 -3.05 12.56
CA LEU A 41 -3.42 -2.46 12.31
C LEU A 41 -4.41 -3.48 11.73
N SER A 42 -5.68 -3.38 12.10
CA SER A 42 -6.75 -4.27 11.61
C SER A 42 -6.91 -4.23 10.08
N SER A 43 -6.65 -3.08 9.46
CA SER A 43 -6.65 -2.92 8.00
C SER A 43 -5.59 -3.79 7.32
N PHE A 44 -4.35 -3.79 7.81
CA PHE A 44 -3.28 -4.65 7.29
C PHE A 44 -3.54 -6.13 7.59
N LYS A 45 -4.02 -6.46 8.81
CA LYS A 45 -4.43 -7.84 9.13
C LYS A 45 -5.47 -8.38 8.15
N PHE A 46 -6.43 -7.54 7.76
CA PHE A 46 -7.44 -7.93 6.78
C PHE A 46 -6.83 -8.17 5.39
N CYS A 47 -5.95 -7.28 4.93
CA CYS A 47 -5.20 -7.46 3.68
C CYS A 47 -4.38 -8.75 3.67
N TYR A 48 -3.60 -8.99 4.73
CA TYR A 48 -2.77 -10.19 4.84
C TYR A 48 -3.57 -11.48 5.01
N LYS A 49 -4.77 -11.40 5.59
CA LYS A 49 -5.68 -12.55 5.57
C LYS A 49 -6.05 -12.92 4.13
N ILE A 50 -6.41 -11.95 3.29
CA ILE A 50 -6.75 -12.17 1.88
C ILE A 50 -5.54 -12.77 1.14
N LEU A 51 -4.35 -12.21 1.32
CA LEU A 51 -3.13 -12.75 0.72
C LEU A 51 -2.86 -14.18 1.20
N GLY A 52 -2.96 -14.43 2.51
CA GLY A 52 -2.71 -15.72 3.12
C GLY A 52 -3.60 -16.84 2.60
N GLU A 53 -4.84 -16.51 2.28
CA GLU A 53 -5.81 -17.46 1.73
C GLU A 53 -5.60 -17.75 0.22
N ASN A 54 -4.82 -16.91 -0.51
CA ASN A 54 -4.82 -16.94 -1.97
C ASN A 54 -3.42 -16.97 -2.63
N CYS A 55 -2.32 -16.72 -1.91
CA CYS A 55 -1.03 -16.46 -2.56
C CYS A 55 -0.19 -17.71 -2.86
N GLN A 56 -0.58 -18.90 -2.37
CA GLN A 56 0.22 -20.10 -2.56
C GLN A 56 0.35 -20.50 -4.05
N ASN A 57 1.59 -20.70 -4.51
CA ASN A 57 1.93 -21.00 -5.90
C ASN A 57 1.44 -19.93 -6.91
N LYS A 58 1.35 -18.66 -6.47
CA LYS A 58 0.91 -17.53 -7.28
C LYS A 58 2.04 -16.57 -7.59
N LYS A 59 2.00 -15.97 -8.78
CA LYS A 59 2.85 -14.85 -9.18
C LYS A 59 2.22 -13.55 -8.68
N ILE A 60 2.95 -12.84 -7.83
CA ILE A 60 2.47 -11.66 -7.13
C ILE A 60 3.28 -10.44 -7.55
N LEU A 61 2.60 -9.35 -7.87
CA LEU A 61 3.22 -8.03 -8.02
C LEU A 61 3.03 -7.24 -6.72
N ASP A 62 4.12 -6.83 -6.10
CA ASP A 62 4.15 -5.79 -5.05
C ASP A 62 4.30 -4.43 -5.73
N TYR A 63 3.18 -3.73 -5.90
CA TYR A 63 3.03 -2.55 -6.76
C TYR A 63 3.41 -1.29 -5.99
N GLY A 64 4.49 -0.62 -6.42
CA GLY A 64 5.12 0.45 -5.66
C GLY A 64 5.67 -0.08 -4.33
N CYS A 65 6.50 -1.12 -4.41
CA CYS A 65 6.90 -1.93 -3.25
C CYS A 65 7.73 -1.18 -2.20
N GLY A 66 8.26 0.00 -2.53
CA GLY A 66 9.11 0.77 -1.65
C GLY A 66 10.24 -0.07 -1.07
N ASN A 67 10.33 -0.11 0.25
CA ASN A 67 11.35 -0.86 0.99
C ASN A 67 11.09 -2.38 1.07
N GLY A 68 10.12 -2.92 0.35
CA GLY A 68 9.83 -4.35 0.22
C GLY A 68 9.23 -5.02 1.46
N ILE A 69 8.72 -4.25 2.43
CA ILE A 69 8.17 -4.85 3.67
C ILE A 69 6.96 -5.74 3.40
N HIS A 70 6.16 -5.39 2.41
CA HIS A 70 4.95 -6.13 2.05
C HIS A 70 5.24 -7.35 1.18
N SER A 71 6.39 -7.41 0.49
CA SER A 71 6.85 -8.58 -0.26
C SER A 71 7.18 -9.78 0.65
N VAL A 72 7.53 -9.53 1.92
CA VAL A 72 8.01 -10.55 2.86
C VAL A 72 6.94 -11.60 3.16
N PHE A 73 5.72 -11.14 3.46
CA PHE A 73 4.66 -12.05 3.87
C PHE A 73 4.28 -13.06 2.77
N PRO A 74 3.90 -12.64 1.55
CA PRO A 74 3.53 -13.59 0.50
C PRO A 74 4.69 -14.51 0.09
N ALA A 75 5.93 -14.02 0.08
CA ALA A 75 7.09 -14.87 -0.22
C ALA A 75 7.26 -15.99 0.82
N LYS A 76 7.10 -15.69 2.12
CA LYS A 76 7.23 -16.68 3.21
C LYS A 76 6.14 -17.72 3.26
N ILE A 77 4.95 -17.42 2.78
CA ILE A 77 3.81 -18.34 2.84
C ILE A 77 3.55 -19.09 1.53
N GLY A 78 4.53 -19.10 0.62
CA GLY A 78 4.54 -19.99 -0.53
C GLY A 78 4.07 -19.38 -1.85
N ALA A 79 4.19 -18.06 -2.04
CA ALA A 79 4.09 -17.49 -3.38
C ALA A 79 5.14 -18.13 -4.31
N GLU A 80 4.78 -18.38 -5.57
CA GLU A 80 5.72 -18.86 -6.59
C GLU A 80 6.83 -17.83 -6.81
N LYS A 81 6.44 -16.57 -6.99
CA LYS A 81 7.34 -15.43 -7.19
C LYS A 81 6.66 -14.15 -6.71
N VAL A 82 7.41 -13.29 -6.05
CA VAL A 82 7.00 -11.92 -5.73
C VAL A 82 7.90 -10.95 -6.49
N THR A 83 7.33 -10.18 -7.40
CA THR A 83 8.03 -9.11 -8.13
C THR A 83 7.64 -7.77 -7.53
N GLY A 84 8.59 -7.04 -6.97
CA GLY A 84 8.40 -5.69 -6.48
C GLY A 84 8.85 -4.65 -7.50
N ILE A 85 8.06 -3.63 -7.74
CA ILE A 85 8.43 -2.49 -8.61
C ILE A 85 8.36 -1.18 -7.85
N ASP A 86 9.30 -0.29 -8.10
CA ASP A 86 9.33 1.07 -7.59
C ASP A 86 10.22 1.94 -8.48
N LEU A 87 10.00 3.26 -8.49
CA LEU A 87 10.87 4.21 -9.19
C LEU A 87 12.11 4.58 -8.38
N SER A 88 12.08 4.41 -7.07
CA SER A 88 13.17 4.76 -6.16
C SER A 88 14.19 3.62 -6.04
N GLU A 89 15.36 3.79 -6.65
CA GLU A 89 16.47 2.84 -6.51
C GLU A 89 16.92 2.67 -5.05
N SER A 90 16.88 3.74 -4.25
CA SER A 90 17.27 3.68 -2.83
C SER A 90 16.28 2.84 -2.01
N GLN A 91 14.99 2.89 -2.33
CA GLN A 91 13.97 2.01 -1.74
C GLN A 91 14.25 0.56 -2.11
N LEU A 92 14.51 0.27 -3.38
CA LEU A 92 14.77 -1.08 -3.86
C LEU A 92 16.06 -1.69 -3.28
N LYS A 93 17.06 -0.87 -2.95
CA LYS A 93 18.24 -1.34 -2.19
C LYS A 93 17.85 -1.88 -0.82
N ILE A 94 16.97 -1.19 -0.11
CA ILE A 94 16.44 -1.65 1.18
C ILE A 94 15.63 -2.94 0.99
N ALA A 95 14.77 -3.00 -0.04
CA ALA A 95 13.96 -4.17 -0.33
C ALA A 95 14.81 -5.42 -0.59
N LYS A 96 15.88 -5.29 -1.38
CA LYS A 96 16.85 -6.37 -1.66
C LYS A 96 17.57 -6.82 -0.39
N GLU A 97 18.01 -5.90 0.45
CA GLU A 97 18.68 -6.22 1.71
C GLU A 97 17.70 -6.89 2.69
N ARG A 98 16.46 -6.41 2.78
CA ARG A 98 15.41 -7.05 3.57
C ARG A 98 15.13 -8.47 3.10
N ALA A 99 15.04 -8.70 1.80
CA ALA A 99 14.84 -10.02 1.22
C ALA A 99 15.91 -11.02 1.64
N LYS A 100 17.18 -10.61 1.63
CA LYS A 100 18.31 -11.42 2.12
C LYS A 100 18.17 -11.75 3.62
N ARG A 101 17.88 -10.74 4.45
CA ARG A 101 17.71 -10.92 5.92
C ARG A 101 16.52 -11.83 6.26
N GLU A 102 15.48 -11.79 5.44
CA GLU A 102 14.30 -12.64 5.60
C GLU A 102 14.43 -14.01 4.93
N ASN A 103 15.55 -14.28 4.22
CA ASN A 103 15.82 -15.50 3.45
C ASN A 103 14.74 -15.78 2.38
N ILE A 104 14.32 -14.73 1.67
CA ILE A 104 13.33 -14.77 0.59
C ILE A 104 13.88 -14.25 -0.75
N ASP A 105 15.16 -13.97 -0.85
CA ASP A 105 15.81 -13.42 -2.04
C ASP A 105 15.67 -14.30 -3.30
N ARG A 106 15.48 -15.60 -3.13
CA ARG A 106 15.21 -16.54 -4.24
C ARG A 106 13.78 -16.42 -4.76
N GLN A 107 12.81 -16.09 -3.91
CA GLN A 107 11.40 -15.94 -4.24
C GLN A 107 11.03 -14.52 -4.64
N THR A 108 11.92 -13.54 -4.42
CA THR A 108 11.64 -12.12 -4.69
C THR A 108 12.52 -11.58 -5.79
N GLU A 109 12.01 -10.58 -6.50
CA GLU A 109 12.71 -9.79 -7.49
C GLU A 109 12.28 -8.33 -7.38
N TYR A 110 13.22 -7.40 -7.53
CA TYR A 110 12.96 -5.96 -7.39
C TYR A 110 13.49 -5.20 -8.59
N LEU A 111 12.60 -4.50 -9.29
CA LEU A 111 12.85 -3.82 -10.55
C LEU A 111 12.55 -2.32 -10.45
N VAL A 112 13.43 -1.49 -11.01
CA VAL A 112 13.11 -0.07 -11.23
C VAL A 112 12.11 0.01 -12.38
N MET A 113 10.88 0.38 -12.08
CA MET A 113 9.80 0.40 -13.07
C MET A 113 8.72 1.41 -12.68
N ASP A 114 8.15 2.07 -13.69
CA ASP A 114 7.05 3.00 -13.54
C ASP A 114 5.72 2.26 -13.42
N CYS A 115 5.03 2.44 -12.30
CA CYS A 115 3.70 1.88 -12.04
C CYS A 115 2.63 2.30 -13.07
N GLU A 116 2.83 3.42 -13.77
CA GLU A 116 1.90 3.92 -14.80
C GLU A 116 2.24 3.44 -16.21
N LYS A 117 3.36 2.75 -16.38
CA LYS A 117 3.80 2.18 -17.67
C LYS A 117 4.72 0.99 -17.39
N MET A 118 4.14 -0.18 -17.34
CA MET A 118 4.85 -1.40 -16.96
C MET A 118 5.24 -2.25 -18.18
N ASP A 119 6.50 -2.71 -18.20
CA ASP A 119 7.04 -3.56 -19.26
C ASP A 119 6.74 -5.05 -19.02
N PHE A 120 5.60 -5.37 -18.39
CA PHE A 120 5.14 -6.73 -18.23
C PHE A 120 4.17 -7.12 -19.36
N PRO A 121 4.20 -8.37 -19.83
CA PRO A 121 3.16 -8.90 -20.72
C PRO A 121 1.78 -8.83 -20.08
N GLU A 122 0.75 -8.90 -20.91
CA GLU A 122 -0.62 -9.09 -20.42
C GLU A 122 -0.75 -10.39 -19.61
N ASN A 123 -1.64 -10.40 -18.62
CA ASN A 123 -1.92 -11.58 -17.81
C ASN A 123 -0.69 -12.18 -17.08
N SER A 124 0.25 -11.32 -16.65
CA SER A 124 1.50 -11.75 -15.99
C SER A 124 1.31 -12.18 -14.54
N PHE A 125 0.36 -11.58 -13.82
CA PHE A 125 0.22 -11.75 -12.37
C PHE A 125 -1.13 -12.34 -11.98
N ASP A 126 -1.09 -13.24 -11.00
CA ASP A 126 -2.30 -13.79 -10.36
C ASP A 126 -2.87 -12.81 -9.33
N ILE A 127 -1.98 -12.12 -8.60
CA ILE A 127 -2.33 -11.16 -7.54
C ILE A 127 -1.47 -9.90 -7.70
N ILE A 128 -2.10 -8.74 -7.56
CA ILE A 128 -1.40 -7.47 -7.40
C ILE A 128 -1.68 -6.96 -5.98
N PHE A 129 -0.64 -6.62 -5.24
CA PHE A 129 -0.75 -6.00 -3.93
C PHE A 129 -0.34 -4.53 -4.04
N ASP A 130 -1.18 -3.64 -3.52
CA ASP A 130 -0.87 -2.21 -3.36
C ASP A 130 -0.81 -1.86 -1.87
N GLY A 131 0.35 -1.37 -1.44
CA GLY A 131 0.63 -1.01 -0.05
C GLY A 131 0.48 0.47 0.29
N GLY A 132 -0.14 1.26 -0.59
CA GLY A 132 -0.30 2.70 -0.37
C GLY A 132 0.28 3.59 -1.47
N THR A 133 0.33 3.12 -2.70
CA THR A 133 0.98 3.77 -3.85
C THR A 133 0.03 4.64 -4.66
N PHE A 134 -1.27 4.36 -4.65
CA PHE A 134 -2.26 5.03 -5.51
C PHE A 134 -2.28 6.55 -5.36
N SER A 135 -2.02 7.08 -4.17
CA SER A 135 -1.96 8.52 -3.97
C SER A 135 -0.79 9.22 -4.69
N SER A 136 0.22 8.48 -5.11
CA SER A 136 1.38 8.99 -5.88
C SER A 136 1.19 8.86 -7.40
N LEU A 137 0.09 8.27 -7.86
CA LEU A 137 -0.14 7.91 -9.26
C LEU A 137 -1.20 8.76 -9.95
N ASP A 138 -1.12 8.80 -11.28
CA ASP A 138 -2.23 9.18 -12.16
C ASP A 138 -3.08 7.92 -12.44
N LEU A 139 -4.24 7.82 -11.80
CA LEU A 139 -5.10 6.64 -11.89
C LEU A 139 -5.66 6.42 -13.31
N ASN A 140 -5.71 7.45 -14.17
CA ASN A 140 -6.09 7.30 -15.56
C ASN A 140 -5.06 6.47 -16.34
N LYS A 141 -3.80 6.46 -15.92
CA LYS A 141 -2.71 5.66 -16.50
C LYS A 141 -2.54 4.33 -15.76
N ALA A 142 -2.62 4.35 -14.44
CA ALA A 142 -2.36 3.18 -13.60
C ALA A 142 -3.44 2.09 -13.74
N LEU A 143 -4.73 2.45 -13.71
CA LEU A 143 -5.82 1.47 -13.74
C LEU A 143 -5.87 0.60 -15.01
N PRO A 144 -5.71 1.15 -16.25
CA PRO A 144 -5.65 0.31 -17.43
C PRO A 144 -4.43 -0.63 -17.45
N GLU A 145 -3.26 -0.17 -16.98
CA GLU A 145 -2.07 -1.01 -16.88
C GLU A 145 -2.26 -2.15 -15.86
N LEU A 146 -2.85 -1.87 -14.70
CA LEU A 146 -3.19 -2.89 -13.70
C LEU A 146 -4.16 -3.94 -14.27
N ALA A 147 -5.20 -3.50 -14.99
CA ALA A 147 -6.13 -4.42 -15.64
C ALA A 147 -5.45 -5.25 -16.74
N ARG A 148 -4.52 -4.66 -17.49
CA ARG A 148 -3.79 -5.34 -18.57
C ARG A 148 -2.92 -6.48 -18.06
N ILE A 149 -2.13 -6.24 -16.99
CA ILE A 149 -1.17 -7.23 -16.48
C ILE A 149 -1.77 -8.26 -15.53
N LEU A 150 -2.96 -8.00 -14.98
CA LEU A 150 -3.67 -8.94 -14.13
C LEU A 150 -4.31 -10.06 -14.96
N LYS A 151 -4.17 -11.31 -14.53
CA LYS A 151 -4.85 -12.45 -15.17
C LYS A 151 -6.37 -12.33 -15.05
N PRO A 152 -7.15 -12.94 -15.95
CA PRO A 152 -8.63 -12.88 -15.90
C PRO A 152 -9.23 -13.33 -14.57
N GLU A 153 -8.68 -14.39 -13.96
CA GLU A 153 -9.09 -14.92 -12.64
C GLU A 153 -8.31 -14.31 -11.48
N GLY A 154 -7.43 -13.34 -11.77
CA GLY A 154 -6.62 -12.64 -10.78
C GLY A 154 -7.38 -11.55 -10.05
N PHE A 155 -6.77 -11.02 -9.01
CA PHE A 155 -7.29 -9.85 -8.29
C PHE A 155 -6.17 -8.93 -7.82
N LEU A 156 -6.54 -7.66 -7.70
CA LEU A 156 -5.74 -6.66 -7.01
C LEU A 156 -6.33 -6.47 -5.61
N VAL A 157 -5.50 -6.50 -4.58
CA VAL A 157 -5.83 -6.08 -3.23
C VAL A 157 -4.97 -4.90 -2.83
N GLY A 158 -5.60 -3.78 -2.47
CA GLY A 158 -4.91 -2.57 -2.07
C GLY A 158 -5.33 -2.08 -0.70
N ILE A 159 -4.42 -1.40 -0.02
CA ILE A 159 -4.66 -0.72 1.25
C ILE A 159 -4.19 0.72 1.18
N GLU A 160 -5.11 1.66 1.22
CA GLU A 160 -4.82 3.07 1.05
C GLU A 160 -5.33 3.94 2.20
N THR A 161 -4.72 5.11 2.35
CA THR A 161 -5.32 6.19 3.15
C THR A 161 -6.50 6.77 2.40
N PHE A 162 -7.62 7.06 3.11
CA PHE A 162 -8.85 7.48 2.50
C PHE A 162 -9.17 8.97 2.77
N GLY A 163 -9.62 9.69 1.74
CA GLY A 163 -9.60 11.15 1.69
C GLY A 163 -10.83 11.89 2.22
N HIS A 164 -11.82 11.21 2.80
CA HIS A 164 -13.06 11.87 3.24
C HIS A 164 -13.08 12.31 4.71
N ASN A 165 -12.13 11.84 5.54
CA ASN A 165 -12.10 12.20 6.96
C ASN A 165 -11.50 13.61 7.15
N PRO A 166 -12.26 14.60 7.67
CA PRO A 166 -11.82 16.00 7.77
C PRO A 166 -10.62 16.17 8.71
N PHE A 167 -10.55 15.41 9.80
CA PHE A 167 -9.46 15.51 10.78
C PHE A 167 -8.13 14.99 10.20
N THR A 168 -8.17 13.86 9.49
CA THR A 168 -6.98 13.34 8.83
C THR A 168 -6.55 14.23 7.67
N ASN A 169 -7.49 14.88 6.97
CA ASN A 169 -7.19 15.86 5.92
C ASN A 169 -6.47 17.09 6.48
N LEU A 170 -6.84 17.57 7.67
CA LEU A 170 -6.11 18.66 8.33
C LEU A 170 -4.66 18.25 8.63
N LYS A 171 -4.44 17.05 9.19
CA LYS A 171 -3.09 16.52 9.43
C LYS A 171 -2.28 16.43 8.13
N ARG A 172 -2.90 16.03 7.02
CA ARG A 172 -2.24 15.94 5.70
C ARG A 172 -1.82 17.33 5.17
N LYS A 173 -2.66 18.35 5.34
CA LYS A 173 -2.31 19.74 5.01
C LYS A 173 -1.06 20.19 5.79
N ILE A 174 -1.00 19.89 7.08
CA ILE A 174 0.17 20.17 7.91
C ILE A 174 1.40 19.40 7.39
N ASN A 175 1.25 18.12 7.07
CA ASN A 175 2.35 17.30 6.55
C ASN A 175 2.88 17.82 5.19
N LYS A 176 2.00 18.35 4.32
CA LYS A 176 2.41 19.02 3.07
C LYS A 176 3.26 20.26 3.37
N ILE A 177 2.81 21.14 4.27
CA ILE A 177 3.53 22.37 4.64
C ILE A 177 4.87 22.06 5.29
N THR A 178 4.96 20.99 6.09
CA THR A 178 6.19 20.58 6.79
C THR A 178 7.11 19.68 5.95
N GLY A 179 6.83 19.47 4.67
CA GLY A 179 7.65 18.63 3.76
C GLY A 179 7.64 17.13 4.08
N LYS A 180 6.71 16.66 4.93
CA LYS A 180 6.56 15.24 5.27
C LYS A 180 5.76 14.44 4.24
N ARG A 181 5.34 15.07 3.16
CA ARG A 181 4.63 14.48 2.03
C ARG A 181 4.80 15.36 0.80
N THR A 182 4.88 14.74 -0.38
CA THR A 182 4.91 15.48 -1.64
C THR A 182 3.59 16.22 -1.88
N GLY A 183 3.64 17.27 -2.69
CA GLY A 183 2.43 18.04 -3.04
C GLY A 183 1.41 17.18 -3.76
N TRP A 184 1.85 16.41 -4.76
CA TRP A 184 0.99 15.52 -5.54
C TRP A 184 0.27 14.49 -4.64
N ALA A 185 1.01 13.69 -3.88
CA ALA A 185 0.43 12.66 -3.02
C ALA A 185 -0.49 13.24 -1.91
N ALA A 186 -0.30 14.49 -1.51
CA ALA A 186 -1.19 15.14 -0.54
C ALA A 186 -2.54 15.56 -1.14
N GLU A 187 -2.59 15.81 -2.45
CA GLU A 187 -3.78 16.24 -3.19
C GLU A 187 -4.56 15.05 -3.79
N HIS A 188 -3.86 13.95 -4.15
CA HIS A 188 -4.40 12.78 -4.83
C HIS A 188 -4.66 11.60 -3.88
N ILE A 189 -5.23 11.90 -2.71
CA ILE A 189 -5.62 10.85 -1.76
C ILE A 189 -6.87 10.15 -2.26
N LEU A 190 -6.86 8.82 -2.25
CA LEU A 190 -7.94 7.97 -2.74
C LEU A 190 -9.29 8.36 -2.13
N LYS A 191 -10.32 8.47 -2.97
CA LYS A 191 -11.70 8.83 -2.61
C LYS A 191 -12.70 7.83 -3.20
N MET A 192 -13.99 8.03 -2.90
CA MET A 192 -15.06 7.20 -3.46
C MET A 192 -15.15 7.30 -4.99
N GLU A 193 -14.84 8.48 -5.54
CA GLU A 193 -14.85 8.73 -6.99
C GLU A 193 -13.80 7.86 -7.69
N ASP A 194 -12.62 7.70 -7.10
CA ASP A 194 -11.52 6.89 -7.64
C ASP A 194 -11.87 5.40 -7.65
N LEU A 195 -12.52 4.92 -6.57
CA LEU A 195 -13.09 3.55 -6.56
C LEU A 195 -14.19 3.39 -7.62
N GLY A 196 -14.95 4.46 -7.88
CA GLY A 196 -15.93 4.51 -8.98
C GLY A 196 -15.27 4.39 -10.35
N GLN A 197 -14.16 5.09 -10.57
CA GLN A 197 -13.39 5.06 -11.82
C GLN A 197 -12.86 3.65 -12.14
N ALA A 198 -12.44 2.90 -11.13
CA ALA A 198 -11.95 1.54 -11.30
C ALA A 198 -12.99 0.60 -11.97
N LYS A 199 -14.31 0.91 -11.90
CA LYS A 199 -15.37 0.15 -12.60
C LYS A 199 -15.25 0.19 -14.13
N ASN A 200 -14.51 1.14 -14.68
CA ASN A 200 -14.26 1.18 -16.11
C ASN A 200 -13.32 0.04 -16.55
N TYR A 201 -12.53 -0.49 -15.64
CA TYR A 201 -11.46 -1.47 -15.91
C TYR A 201 -11.66 -2.81 -15.23
N PHE A 202 -12.55 -2.89 -14.22
CA PHE A 202 -12.82 -4.10 -13.44
C PHE A 202 -14.33 -4.29 -13.26
N ASP A 203 -14.83 -5.50 -13.43
CA ASP A 203 -16.26 -5.79 -13.25
C ASP A 203 -16.66 -5.91 -11.77
N LYS A 204 -15.72 -6.31 -10.91
CA LYS A 204 -16.01 -6.48 -9.49
C LYS A 204 -15.08 -5.61 -8.64
N ILE A 205 -15.70 -4.76 -7.81
CA ILE A 205 -15.01 -3.89 -6.85
C ILE A 205 -15.63 -4.09 -5.48
N GLU A 206 -14.80 -4.46 -4.52
CA GLU A 206 -15.15 -4.57 -3.12
C GLU A 206 -14.31 -3.58 -2.32
N ALA A 207 -14.88 -2.97 -1.27
CA ALA A 207 -14.16 -2.06 -0.40
C ALA A 207 -14.61 -2.22 1.06
N LYS A 208 -13.64 -2.24 1.97
CA LYS A 208 -13.86 -2.27 3.40
C LYS A 208 -13.08 -1.14 4.06
N PHE A 209 -13.73 -0.41 4.95
CA PHE A 209 -13.21 0.80 5.57
C PHE A 209 -12.77 0.53 7.01
N PHE A 210 -11.72 1.23 7.44
CA PHE A 210 -11.07 1.01 8.73
C PHE A 210 -10.68 2.34 9.37
N HIS A 211 -10.52 2.31 10.70
CA HIS A 211 -9.94 3.40 11.48
C HIS A 211 -10.75 4.70 11.41
N PHE A 212 -12.06 4.63 11.74
CA PHE A 212 -12.93 5.80 11.80
C PHE A 212 -12.51 6.74 12.94
N ILE A 213 -12.30 6.20 14.15
CA ILE A 213 -11.74 6.92 15.31
C ILE A 213 -10.47 6.27 15.86
N SER A 214 -10.18 5.01 15.54
CA SER A 214 -9.03 4.28 16.10
C SER A 214 -7.67 4.84 15.68
N TRP A 215 -7.60 5.68 14.63
CA TRP A 215 -6.38 6.43 14.29
C TRP A 215 -5.93 7.36 15.42
N LEU A 216 -6.81 7.74 16.38
CA LEU A 216 -6.47 8.51 17.56
C LEU A 216 -5.50 7.75 18.49
N ALA A 217 -5.46 6.42 18.43
CA ALA A 217 -4.51 5.61 19.18
C ALA A 217 -3.08 5.63 18.61
N PHE A 218 -2.88 6.00 17.34
CA PHE A 218 -1.59 5.86 16.65
C PHE A 218 -0.43 6.58 17.36
N PRO A 219 -0.59 7.81 17.89
CA PRO A 219 0.48 8.49 18.63
C PRO A 219 0.89 7.80 19.94
N PHE A 220 0.08 6.86 20.42
CA PHE A 220 0.27 6.17 21.70
C PHE A 220 0.74 4.72 21.53
N LEU A 221 0.93 4.22 20.30
CA LEU A 221 1.23 2.80 20.04
C LEU A 221 2.55 2.34 20.65
N SER A 222 3.52 3.21 20.76
CA SER A 222 4.81 2.94 21.42
C SER A 222 4.77 3.08 22.95
N ARG A 223 3.64 3.58 23.52
CA ARG A 223 3.47 3.77 24.95
C ARG A 223 2.77 2.58 25.61
N PRO A 224 2.99 2.32 26.92
CA PRO A 224 2.23 1.32 27.65
C PRO A 224 0.71 1.57 27.50
N GLY A 225 -0.06 0.52 27.22
CA GLY A 225 -1.50 0.61 27.00
C GLY A 225 -1.95 1.08 25.62
N GLY A 226 -1.07 1.63 24.77
CA GLY A 226 -1.45 2.16 23.45
C GLY A 226 -2.02 1.09 22.50
N LYS A 227 -1.47 -0.12 22.51
CA LYS A 227 -2.02 -1.25 21.74
C LYS A 227 -3.39 -1.72 22.26
N PHE A 228 -3.62 -1.61 23.58
CA PHE A 228 -4.92 -1.92 24.18
C PHE A 228 -5.96 -0.87 23.79
N LEU A 229 -5.61 0.41 23.87
CA LEU A 229 -6.44 1.52 23.37
C LEU A 229 -6.82 1.31 21.90
N LEU A 230 -5.85 0.95 21.04
CA LEU A 230 -6.12 0.65 19.63
C LEU A 230 -7.19 -0.43 19.49
N LYS A 231 -7.07 -1.55 20.22
CA LYS A 231 -8.06 -2.65 20.17
C LYS A 231 -9.47 -2.20 20.55
N ILE A 232 -9.60 -1.39 21.60
CA ILE A 232 -10.91 -0.85 22.02
C ILE A 232 -11.48 0.03 20.92
N LEU A 233 -10.71 0.96 20.39
CA LEU A 233 -11.19 1.88 19.37
C LEU A 233 -11.49 1.17 18.05
N GLU A 234 -10.73 0.13 17.66
CA GLU A 234 -11.04 -0.72 16.50
C GLU A 234 -12.34 -1.51 16.69
N ALA A 235 -12.63 -1.97 17.91
CA ALA A 235 -13.91 -2.63 18.22
C ALA A 235 -15.09 -1.65 18.06
N ILE A 236 -14.95 -0.43 18.55
CA ILE A 236 -15.94 0.65 18.35
C ILE A 236 -16.11 0.95 16.85
N ASP A 237 -15.01 1.12 16.11
CA ASP A 237 -15.03 1.35 14.66
C ASP A 237 -15.79 0.25 13.91
N SER A 238 -15.66 -1.01 14.35
CA SER A 238 -16.34 -2.15 13.72
C SER A 238 -17.87 -2.04 13.78
N VAL A 239 -18.41 -1.31 14.75
CA VAL A 239 -19.84 -1.02 14.87
C VAL A 239 -20.22 0.18 14.00
N PHE A 240 -19.53 1.31 14.14
CA PHE A 240 -19.84 2.52 13.38
C PHE A 240 -19.70 2.35 11.87
N LEU A 241 -18.67 1.62 11.42
CA LEU A 241 -18.44 1.38 9.99
C LEU A 241 -19.43 0.39 9.34
N ARG A 242 -20.36 -0.19 10.10
CA ARG A 242 -21.54 -0.90 9.53
C ARG A 242 -22.53 0.07 8.91
N VAL A 243 -22.56 1.32 9.41
CA VAL A 243 -23.48 2.34 8.90
C VAL A 243 -22.95 2.89 7.56
N PRO A 244 -23.69 2.76 6.45
CA PRO A 244 -23.17 3.05 5.11
C PRO A 244 -22.58 4.44 4.94
N PHE A 245 -23.26 5.48 5.45
CA PHE A 245 -22.80 6.86 5.27
C PHE A 245 -21.54 7.21 6.10
N LEU A 246 -21.23 6.46 7.18
CA LEU A 246 -20.04 6.65 7.99
C LEU A 246 -18.78 6.00 7.37
N ARG A 247 -18.95 5.00 6.53
CA ARG A 247 -17.84 4.24 5.92
C ARG A 247 -16.82 5.13 5.23
N LYS A 248 -17.27 6.14 4.49
CA LYS A 248 -16.40 7.07 3.77
C LYS A 248 -15.45 7.88 4.68
N TYR A 249 -15.74 7.97 5.97
CA TYR A 249 -14.89 8.67 6.94
C TYR A 249 -13.85 7.77 7.60
N GLY A 250 -13.74 6.49 7.22
CA GLY A 250 -12.60 5.65 7.59
C GLY A 250 -11.28 6.29 7.17
N PHE A 251 -10.24 6.16 7.99
CA PHE A 251 -8.90 6.67 7.65
C PHE A 251 -8.20 5.81 6.61
N LYS A 252 -8.46 4.49 6.62
CA LYS A 252 -7.94 3.55 5.62
C LYS A 252 -9.07 2.79 4.96
N VAL A 253 -8.86 2.46 3.70
CA VAL A 253 -9.70 1.55 2.92
C VAL A 253 -8.84 0.39 2.45
N VAL A 254 -9.39 -0.83 2.53
CA VAL A 254 -8.90 -2.00 1.79
C VAL A 254 -9.89 -2.26 0.67
N PHE A 255 -9.38 -2.35 -0.54
CA PHE A 255 -10.20 -2.62 -1.73
C PHE A 255 -9.68 -3.82 -2.49
N ILE A 256 -10.59 -4.49 -3.19
CA ILE A 256 -10.30 -5.61 -4.06
C ILE A 256 -10.91 -5.30 -5.43
N PHE A 257 -10.08 -5.31 -6.47
CA PHE A 257 -10.51 -5.23 -7.86
C PHE A 257 -10.28 -6.58 -8.52
N SER A 258 -11.30 -7.13 -9.13
CA SER A 258 -11.22 -8.42 -9.82
C SER A 258 -12.03 -8.43 -11.10
N LYS A 259 -11.83 -9.48 -11.93
CA LYS A 259 -12.40 -9.57 -13.28
C LYS A 259 -11.99 -8.37 -14.14
N PRO A 260 -10.68 -8.25 -14.48
CA PRO A 260 -10.22 -7.18 -15.34
C PRO A 260 -10.91 -7.24 -16.70
N LYS A 261 -11.34 -6.10 -17.19
CA LYS A 261 -11.87 -5.93 -18.56
C LYS A 261 -10.69 -5.92 -19.52
N LYS A 262 -10.75 -6.76 -20.53
CA LYS A 262 -9.71 -6.92 -21.55
C LYS A 262 -10.10 -6.20 -22.84
#